data_442b4af8ec82cec36322b702eae63760
#
_entry.id   442b4af8ec82cec36322b702eae63760
#
_cell.length_a   1.000
_cell.length_b   1.000
_cell.length_c   1.000
_cell.angle_alpha   90.00
_cell.angle_beta   90.00
_cell.angle_gamma   90.00
#
_symmetry.space_group_name_H-M   'P 1'
#
loop_
_entity.id
_entity.type
_entity.pdbx_description
1 polymer ?
#
loop_
_entity_poly.entity_id
_entity_poly.type
_entity_poly.pdbx_seq_one_letter_code
_entity_poly.pdbx_strand_id
1 'polypeptide(L)'
;MMKPTPIKKEIVDTLVESLGIKDFAKATIREVKQVAAKAEKESGVEYIKMEMGIPGLPAAKVGVDAQIKALQDGIAHSYPDIQGYPELKKQASRFVKAFINVDIAPEGCVPVCGSMQGTFASFLTCSQATKGKDTVLFIDPGFPVQKMQLQVQGVKYETFDVYDFRGDKLGAKLESYLSTGKICAIVYSNPNNPAWICMTEQELQTIGTLATKYDAIVMEDLAYFAMDFRQDLSTPFEAPYQPTVAHYTDNYMLLISGSKAFSYAGERIGVVCISDKLFHRHFPDLANRYEGLPFGLVFSTRMLYALSSGTSHSAQYALAALFRAACDGEYRFRDDIKVYGERAHKLKEIFCRHNFYIVYDKVLDKPIADGFYFTIGYPGMTSGELARELMYYGVSAICLITTGSHQEGLRVCTSFIEDHQYDQLEERMAIFAENNPR
;
A
#
# COMPACT_ATOMS: atom_id res chain seq x y z
N MET A 1 -18.76 38.67 0.72
CA MET A 1 -19.71 37.76 1.41
C MET A 1 -19.30 36.33 1.09
N MET A 2 -19.24 35.46 2.08
CA MET A 2 -18.96 34.04 1.84
C MET A 2 -20.07 33.43 0.96
N LYS A 3 -19.69 32.66 -0.04
CA LYS A 3 -20.66 31.89 -0.85
C LYS A 3 -21.23 30.74 -0.03
N PRO A 4 -22.49 30.34 -0.27
CA PRO A 4 -23.04 29.15 0.38
C PRO A 4 -22.24 27.89 -0.01
N THR A 5 -21.96 27.04 0.98
CA THR A 5 -21.32 25.74 0.72
C THR A 5 -22.34 24.78 0.08
N PRO A 6 -21.93 23.88 -0.82
CA PRO A 6 -22.81 22.88 -1.43
C PRO A 6 -23.60 22.06 -0.41
N ILE A 7 -22.99 21.78 0.74
CA ILE A 7 -23.62 21.07 1.86
C ILE A 7 -23.69 22.01 3.05
N LYS A 8 -24.84 22.08 3.70
CA LYS A 8 -25.01 22.90 4.91
C LYS A 8 -24.07 22.41 6.01
N LYS A 9 -23.33 23.33 6.63
CA LYS A 9 -22.35 23.00 7.68
C LYS A 9 -22.98 22.24 8.83
N GLU A 10 -24.20 22.61 9.20
CA GLU A 10 -24.94 21.99 10.31
C GLU A 10 -25.16 20.48 10.11
N ILE A 11 -25.33 20.01 8.86
CA ILE A 11 -25.49 18.59 8.54
C ILE A 11 -24.21 17.84 8.90
N VAL A 12 -23.08 18.31 8.41
CA VAL A 12 -21.77 17.66 8.65
C VAL A 12 -21.43 17.72 10.14
N ASP A 13 -21.60 18.87 10.77
CA ASP A 13 -21.25 19.06 12.19
C ASP A 13 -22.08 18.14 13.10
N THR A 14 -23.40 18.05 12.88
CA THR A 14 -24.28 17.14 13.62
C THR A 14 -23.85 15.68 13.43
N LEU A 15 -23.44 15.30 12.24
CA LEU A 15 -22.98 13.93 11.95
C LEU A 15 -21.66 13.62 12.64
N VAL A 16 -20.70 14.55 12.61
CA VAL A 16 -19.40 14.42 13.30
C VAL A 16 -19.62 14.23 14.79
N GLU A 17 -20.48 15.05 15.41
CA GLU A 17 -20.85 14.94 16.83
C GLU A 17 -21.57 13.61 17.15
N SER A 18 -22.54 13.22 16.34
CA SER A 18 -23.32 11.98 16.53
C SER A 18 -22.48 10.70 16.42
N LEU A 19 -21.38 10.75 15.65
CA LEU A 19 -20.42 9.66 15.51
C LEU A 19 -19.31 9.71 16.58
N GLY A 20 -19.32 10.72 17.44
CA GLY A 20 -18.35 10.87 18.54
C GLY A 20 -16.94 11.21 18.07
N ILE A 21 -16.78 11.78 16.89
CA ILE A 21 -15.47 12.17 16.31
C ILE A 21 -15.01 13.45 17.01
N LYS A 22 -14.13 13.31 18.00
CA LYS A 22 -13.62 14.43 18.78
C LYS A 22 -12.55 15.25 18.07
N ASP A 23 -11.76 14.60 17.23
CA ASP A 23 -10.64 15.20 16.49
C ASP A 23 -10.64 14.66 15.07
N PHE A 24 -11.05 15.50 14.12
CA PHE A 24 -11.16 15.08 12.73
C PHE A 24 -9.79 14.74 12.10
N ALA A 25 -8.70 15.30 12.65
CA ALA A 25 -7.34 14.96 12.22
C ALA A 25 -7.00 13.48 12.46
N LYS A 26 -7.63 12.85 13.44
CA LYS A 26 -7.43 11.43 13.80
C LYS A 26 -8.55 10.52 13.33
N ALA A 27 -9.53 11.06 12.61
CA ALA A 27 -10.64 10.28 12.09
C ALA A 27 -10.15 9.14 11.20
N THR A 28 -10.64 7.95 11.45
CA THR A 28 -10.33 6.77 10.65
C THR A 28 -11.00 6.85 9.28
N ILE A 29 -10.45 6.11 8.29
CA ILE A 29 -11.06 6.00 6.95
C ILE A 29 -12.55 5.62 7.06
N ARG A 30 -12.90 4.77 8.03
CA ARG A 30 -14.28 4.30 8.26
C ARG A 30 -15.20 5.41 8.75
N GLU A 31 -14.74 6.23 9.67
CA GLU A 31 -15.47 7.38 10.20
C GLU A 31 -15.69 8.44 9.12
N VAL A 32 -14.64 8.82 8.39
CA VAL A 32 -14.75 9.77 7.26
C VAL A 32 -15.77 9.27 6.22
N LYS A 33 -15.70 7.99 5.83
CA LYS A 33 -16.67 7.35 4.93
C LYS A 33 -18.10 7.41 5.46
N GLN A 34 -18.29 7.18 6.76
CA GLN A 34 -19.63 7.23 7.37
C GLN A 34 -20.21 8.64 7.37
N VAL A 35 -19.40 9.65 7.68
CA VAL A 35 -19.84 11.06 7.62
C VAL A 35 -20.23 11.40 6.17
N ALA A 36 -19.36 11.11 5.20
CA ALA A 36 -19.61 11.38 3.78
C ALA A 36 -20.91 10.73 3.29
N ALA A 37 -21.11 9.44 3.56
CA ALA A 37 -22.30 8.70 3.09
C ALA A 37 -23.60 9.20 3.73
N LYS A 38 -23.58 9.57 5.01
CA LYS A 38 -24.75 10.12 5.68
C LYS A 38 -25.05 11.56 5.24
N ALA A 39 -24.03 12.40 5.09
CA ALA A 39 -24.18 13.77 4.62
C ALA A 39 -24.69 13.82 3.18
N GLU A 40 -24.21 12.94 2.31
CA GLU A 40 -24.73 12.75 0.94
C GLU A 40 -26.23 12.40 0.95
N LYS A 41 -26.63 11.45 1.80
CA LYS A 41 -28.03 11.04 1.94
C LYS A 41 -28.94 12.16 2.46
N GLU A 42 -28.47 12.95 3.45
CA GLU A 42 -29.27 14.00 4.09
C GLU A 42 -29.34 15.28 3.25
N SER A 43 -28.26 15.62 2.54
CA SER A 43 -28.20 16.82 1.70
C SER A 43 -28.73 16.62 0.29
N GLY A 44 -28.73 15.38 -0.21
CA GLY A 44 -28.99 15.07 -1.63
C GLY A 44 -27.86 15.48 -2.57
N VAL A 45 -26.70 15.91 -2.04
CA VAL A 45 -25.53 16.32 -2.82
C VAL A 45 -24.53 15.18 -2.86
N GLU A 46 -24.18 14.74 -4.06
CA GLU A 46 -23.19 13.69 -4.29
C GLU A 46 -21.84 14.06 -3.70
N TYR A 47 -21.17 13.12 -2.99
CA TYR A 47 -19.81 13.27 -2.50
C TYR A 47 -18.79 12.77 -3.50
N ILE A 48 -17.72 13.54 -3.69
CA ILE A 48 -16.50 13.14 -4.39
C ILE A 48 -15.63 12.40 -3.38
N LYS A 49 -15.68 11.04 -3.39
CA LYS A 49 -15.13 10.18 -2.35
C LYS A 49 -13.68 9.82 -2.65
N MET A 50 -12.76 10.47 -1.96
CA MET A 50 -11.32 10.29 -2.14
C MET A 50 -10.62 9.66 -0.91
N GLU A 51 -11.38 9.23 0.10
CA GLU A 51 -10.85 8.65 1.33
C GLU A 51 -10.45 7.18 1.19
N MET A 52 -11.10 6.42 0.29
CA MET A 52 -10.93 4.97 0.20
C MET A 52 -9.94 4.55 -0.88
N GLY A 53 -8.90 3.82 -0.48
CA GLY A 53 -7.93 3.23 -1.38
C GLY A 53 -8.33 1.84 -1.89
N ILE A 54 -9.49 1.69 -2.53
CA ILE A 54 -9.91 0.46 -3.20
C ILE A 54 -9.91 0.63 -4.72
N PRO A 55 -9.67 -0.44 -5.51
CA PRO A 55 -9.70 -0.33 -6.97
C PRO A 55 -11.10 0.05 -7.45
N GLY A 56 -11.17 0.99 -8.40
CA GLY A 56 -12.40 1.42 -9.06
C GLY A 56 -12.62 0.77 -10.41
N LEU A 57 -11.77 -0.18 -10.80
CA LEU A 57 -11.85 -0.91 -12.06
C LEU A 57 -12.38 -2.33 -11.84
N PRO A 58 -13.04 -2.93 -12.85
CA PRO A 58 -13.41 -4.34 -12.78
C PRO A 58 -12.17 -5.23 -12.65
N ALA A 59 -12.36 -6.39 -12.01
CA ALA A 59 -11.33 -7.41 -11.93
C ALA A 59 -10.97 -7.95 -13.33
N ALA A 60 -9.68 -8.23 -13.56
CA ALA A 60 -9.22 -8.74 -14.83
C ALA A 60 -9.86 -10.09 -15.18
N LYS A 61 -10.46 -10.17 -16.37
CA LYS A 61 -11.29 -11.31 -16.81
C LYS A 61 -10.53 -12.65 -16.77
N VAL A 62 -9.25 -12.67 -17.10
CA VAL A 62 -8.44 -13.89 -17.08
C VAL A 62 -8.37 -14.52 -15.68
N GLY A 63 -8.31 -13.70 -14.63
CA GLY A 63 -8.34 -14.19 -13.26
C GLY A 63 -9.72 -14.70 -12.86
N VAL A 64 -10.78 -13.95 -13.21
CA VAL A 64 -12.17 -14.33 -12.91
C VAL A 64 -12.52 -15.67 -13.57
N ASP A 65 -12.22 -15.82 -14.87
CA ASP A 65 -12.48 -17.06 -15.60
C ASP A 65 -11.74 -18.28 -15.00
N ALA A 66 -10.48 -18.10 -14.62
CA ALA A 66 -9.72 -19.16 -13.98
C ALA A 66 -10.28 -19.57 -12.62
N GLN A 67 -10.75 -18.61 -11.83
CA GLN A 67 -11.40 -18.87 -10.54
C GLN A 67 -12.73 -19.60 -10.69
N ILE A 68 -13.57 -19.16 -11.63
CA ILE A 68 -14.84 -19.83 -11.96
C ILE A 68 -14.58 -21.28 -12.36
N LYS A 69 -13.62 -21.50 -13.27
CA LYS A 69 -13.26 -22.84 -13.70
C LYS A 69 -12.79 -23.71 -12.53
N ALA A 70 -11.91 -23.22 -11.67
CA ALA A 70 -11.46 -23.95 -10.49
C ALA A 70 -12.63 -24.36 -9.58
N LEU A 71 -13.61 -23.47 -9.37
CA LEU A 71 -14.80 -23.78 -8.58
C LEU A 71 -15.69 -24.83 -9.26
N GLN A 72 -15.87 -24.75 -10.60
CA GLN A 72 -16.59 -25.76 -11.38
C GLN A 72 -15.91 -27.13 -11.37
N ASP A 73 -14.58 -27.14 -11.35
CA ASP A 73 -13.76 -28.36 -11.22
C ASP A 73 -13.77 -28.94 -9.79
N GLY A 74 -14.52 -28.32 -8.86
CA GLY A 74 -14.79 -28.85 -7.52
C GLY A 74 -13.74 -28.51 -6.47
N ILE A 75 -12.84 -27.53 -6.72
CA ILE A 75 -11.72 -27.21 -5.79
C ILE A 75 -12.19 -26.79 -4.40
N ALA A 76 -13.45 -26.31 -4.26
CA ALA A 76 -13.97 -25.78 -3.01
C ALA A 76 -14.11 -26.80 -1.88
N HIS A 77 -14.17 -28.11 -2.18
CA HIS A 77 -14.36 -29.17 -1.17
C HIS A 77 -13.07 -29.59 -0.46
N SER A 78 -11.89 -29.16 -0.94
CA SER A 78 -10.60 -29.56 -0.37
C SER A 78 -9.81 -28.38 0.16
N TYR A 79 -9.06 -28.64 1.24
CA TYR A 79 -8.10 -27.64 1.73
C TYR A 79 -6.98 -27.41 0.71
N PRO A 80 -6.50 -26.15 0.57
CA PRO A 80 -5.29 -25.89 -0.20
C PRO A 80 -4.07 -26.52 0.48
N ASP A 81 -3.00 -26.70 -0.30
CA ASP A 81 -1.70 -27.00 0.27
C ASP A 81 -1.30 -25.89 1.27
N ILE A 82 -0.74 -26.28 2.40
CA ILE A 82 -0.32 -25.35 3.47
C ILE A 82 0.69 -24.32 2.95
N GLN A 83 1.58 -24.75 2.06
CA GLN A 83 2.58 -23.87 1.46
C GLN A 83 2.06 -23.14 0.21
N GLY A 84 0.81 -23.38 -0.17
CA GLY A 84 0.16 -22.76 -1.31
C GLY A 84 0.16 -23.60 -2.59
N TYR A 85 -0.70 -23.22 -3.53
CA TYR A 85 -0.88 -23.89 -4.81
C TYR A 85 0.41 -23.86 -5.65
N PRO A 86 0.98 -25.04 -6.03
CA PRO A 86 2.28 -25.10 -6.69
C PRO A 86 2.38 -24.26 -7.97
N GLU A 87 1.32 -24.22 -8.77
CA GLU A 87 1.30 -23.42 -9.99
C GLU A 87 1.36 -21.91 -9.68
N LEU A 88 0.66 -21.43 -8.64
CA LEU A 88 0.78 -20.02 -8.23
C LEU A 88 2.22 -19.69 -7.81
N LYS A 89 2.86 -20.55 -7.03
CA LYS A 89 4.24 -20.37 -6.59
C LYS A 89 5.20 -20.28 -7.78
N LYS A 90 5.04 -21.18 -8.76
CA LYS A 90 5.82 -21.17 -10.01
C LYS A 90 5.59 -19.91 -10.82
N GLN A 91 4.34 -19.49 -11.00
CA GLN A 91 4.03 -18.27 -11.76
C GLN A 91 4.44 -17.00 -11.02
N ALA A 92 4.41 -16.99 -9.68
CA ALA A 92 4.92 -15.87 -8.87
C ALA A 92 6.44 -15.73 -9.01
N SER A 93 7.20 -16.83 -8.94
CA SER A 93 8.65 -16.85 -9.22
C SER A 93 8.95 -16.29 -10.63
N ARG A 94 8.19 -16.73 -11.63
CA ARG A 94 8.32 -16.24 -13.01
C ARG A 94 7.94 -14.75 -13.13
N PHE A 95 6.90 -14.30 -12.43
CA PHE A 95 6.45 -12.91 -12.42
C PHE A 95 7.50 -11.98 -11.80
N VAL A 96 8.09 -12.39 -10.68
CA VAL A 96 9.21 -11.66 -10.07
C VAL A 96 10.38 -11.53 -11.04
N LYS A 97 10.76 -12.61 -11.73
CA LYS A 97 11.80 -12.55 -12.76
C LYS A 97 11.42 -11.62 -13.91
N ALA A 98 10.18 -11.72 -14.39
CA ALA A 98 9.72 -10.98 -15.58
C ALA A 98 9.65 -9.46 -15.35
N PHE A 99 9.26 -9.01 -14.18
CA PHE A 99 8.94 -7.59 -13.93
C PHE A 99 9.82 -6.91 -12.87
N ILE A 100 10.59 -7.68 -12.12
CA ILE A 100 11.51 -7.17 -11.08
C ILE A 100 12.97 -7.54 -11.41
N ASN A 101 13.18 -8.51 -12.31
CA ASN A 101 14.48 -9.10 -12.68
C ASN A 101 15.25 -9.70 -11.47
N VAL A 102 14.55 -10.35 -10.58
CA VAL A 102 15.11 -11.07 -9.43
C VAL A 102 14.79 -12.55 -9.56
N ASP A 103 15.74 -13.39 -9.22
CA ASP A 103 15.56 -14.85 -9.19
C ASP A 103 15.14 -15.27 -7.77
N ILE A 104 14.00 -15.92 -7.63
CA ILE A 104 13.49 -16.51 -6.40
C ILE A 104 12.95 -17.89 -6.74
N ALA A 105 13.32 -18.91 -5.98
CA ALA A 105 12.76 -20.25 -6.15
C ALA A 105 11.24 -20.26 -5.84
N PRO A 106 10.44 -21.08 -6.53
CA PRO A 106 8.99 -21.16 -6.28
C PRO A 106 8.63 -21.42 -4.81
N GLU A 107 9.46 -22.11 -4.05
CA GLU A 107 9.20 -22.36 -2.62
C GLU A 107 9.22 -21.08 -1.78
N GLY A 108 10.06 -20.09 -2.15
CA GLY A 108 10.10 -18.77 -1.52
C GLY A 108 8.89 -17.88 -1.84
N CYS A 109 8.07 -18.24 -2.81
CA CYS A 109 6.85 -17.54 -3.18
C CYS A 109 5.65 -18.12 -2.42
N VAL A 110 5.25 -17.51 -1.32
CA VAL A 110 4.23 -18.03 -0.41
C VAL A 110 2.91 -17.28 -0.56
N PRO A 111 1.81 -17.93 -1.00
CA PRO A 111 0.50 -17.30 -1.10
C PRO A 111 -0.06 -16.87 0.25
N VAL A 112 -0.75 -15.73 0.27
CA VAL A 112 -1.34 -15.14 1.48
C VAL A 112 -2.73 -14.57 1.19
N CYS A 113 -3.60 -14.50 2.21
CA CYS A 113 -4.93 -13.89 2.11
C CYS A 113 -4.82 -12.34 2.03
N GLY A 114 -4.30 -11.86 0.89
CA GLY A 114 -3.89 -10.47 0.69
C GLY A 114 -2.63 -10.11 1.49
N SER A 115 -1.96 -9.01 1.10
CA SER A 115 -0.74 -8.53 1.77
C SER A 115 -0.94 -8.29 3.27
N MET A 116 -2.18 -8.06 3.73
CA MET A 116 -2.50 -7.90 5.16
C MET A 116 -2.17 -9.13 6.00
N GLN A 117 -2.48 -10.35 5.52
CA GLN A 117 -2.05 -11.57 6.21
C GLN A 117 -0.54 -11.75 6.09
N GLY A 118 0.01 -11.42 4.92
CA GLY A 118 1.45 -11.47 4.68
C GLY A 118 2.22 -10.59 5.66
N THR A 119 1.84 -9.31 5.84
CA THR A 119 2.50 -8.41 6.79
C THR A 119 2.35 -8.88 8.23
N PHE A 120 1.15 -9.35 8.62
CA PHE A 120 0.90 -9.87 9.96
C PHE A 120 1.82 -11.05 10.31
N ALA A 121 1.90 -12.04 9.41
CA ALA A 121 2.76 -13.19 9.59
C ALA A 121 4.26 -12.83 9.54
N SER A 122 4.64 -11.88 8.66
CA SER A 122 6.02 -11.39 8.57
C SER A 122 6.47 -10.70 9.86
N PHE A 123 5.63 -9.86 10.45
CA PHE A 123 5.93 -9.21 11.73
C PHE A 123 6.16 -10.23 12.84
N LEU A 124 5.28 -11.24 12.95
CA LEU A 124 5.45 -12.32 13.93
C LEU A 124 6.75 -13.09 13.71
N THR A 125 7.10 -13.39 12.46
CA THR A 125 8.31 -14.16 12.16
C THR A 125 9.56 -13.34 12.43
N CYS A 126 9.62 -12.10 11.93
CA CYS A 126 10.78 -11.23 12.08
C CYS A 126 11.07 -10.84 13.53
N SER A 127 10.02 -10.52 14.31
CA SER A 127 10.18 -10.11 15.71
C SER A 127 10.63 -11.25 16.65
N GLN A 128 10.53 -12.49 16.20
CA GLN A 128 10.95 -13.67 16.94
C GLN A 128 12.26 -14.29 16.42
N ALA A 129 12.81 -13.75 15.32
CA ALA A 129 13.97 -14.34 14.64
C ALA A 129 15.25 -14.28 15.48
N THR A 130 15.45 -13.17 16.19
CA THR A 130 16.68 -12.95 16.97
C THR A 130 16.33 -12.28 18.29
N LYS A 131 16.73 -12.88 19.40
CA LYS A 131 16.51 -12.32 20.75
C LYS A 131 17.11 -10.93 20.87
N GLY A 132 16.30 -9.98 21.36
CA GLY A 132 16.69 -8.58 21.51
C GLY A 132 16.48 -7.71 20.27
N LYS A 133 16.22 -8.31 19.10
CA LYS A 133 15.75 -7.62 17.89
C LYS A 133 14.23 -7.80 17.77
N ASP A 134 13.47 -6.98 18.45
CA ASP A 134 12.00 -7.12 18.59
C ASP A 134 11.23 -5.88 18.09
N THR A 135 11.91 -4.98 17.42
CA THR A 135 11.35 -3.68 16.99
C THR A 135 11.33 -3.59 15.47
N VAL A 136 10.18 -3.21 14.90
CA VAL A 136 9.99 -2.95 13.47
C VAL A 136 10.19 -1.47 13.20
N LEU A 137 10.98 -1.10 12.21
CA LEU A 137 11.20 0.27 11.78
C LEU A 137 10.34 0.59 10.54
N PHE A 138 9.48 1.59 10.62
CA PHE A 138 8.72 2.11 9.48
C PHE A 138 9.42 3.32 8.87
N ILE A 139 9.59 3.30 7.55
CA ILE A 139 9.89 4.48 6.75
C ILE A 139 8.52 5.07 6.35
N ASP A 140 8.04 6.00 7.18
CA ASP A 140 6.75 6.66 6.99
C ASP A 140 6.83 7.80 5.95
N PRO A 141 5.69 8.27 5.43
CA PRO A 141 4.34 7.84 5.75
C PRO A 141 4.03 6.44 5.21
N GLY A 142 3.12 5.73 5.85
CA GLY A 142 2.81 4.33 5.51
C GLY A 142 1.36 3.95 5.75
N PHE A 143 1.03 2.70 5.45
CA PHE A 143 -0.31 2.16 5.63
C PHE A 143 -0.59 1.95 7.14
N PRO A 144 -1.54 2.69 7.75
CA PRO A 144 -1.67 2.73 9.21
C PRO A 144 -2.07 1.39 9.83
N VAL A 145 -2.72 0.50 9.05
CA VAL A 145 -3.17 -0.79 9.56
C VAL A 145 -1.99 -1.74 9.87
N GLN A 146 -0.83 -1.54 9.26
CA GLN A 146 0.37 -2.31 9.60
C GLN A 146 0.83 -2.03 11.05
N LYS A 147 0.74 -0.77 11.50
CA LYS A 147 1.03 -0.41 12.91
C LYS A 147 -0.01 -0.98 13.86
N MET A 148 -1.29 -0.99 13.45
CA MET A 148 -2.35 -1.66 14.21
C MET A 148 -2.07 -3.17 14.37
N GLN A 149 -1.54 -3.84 13.33
CA GLN A 149 -1.15 -5.24 13.42
C GLN A 149 -0.09 -5.47 14.50
N LEU A 150 0.92 -4.59 14.58
CA LEU A 150 1.95 -4.68 15.62
C LEU A 150 1.38 -4.44 17.03
N GLN A 151 0.44 -3.51 17.18
CA GLN A 151 -0.26 -3.31 18.45
C GLN A 151 -1.01 -4.57 18.87
N VAL A 152 -1.74 -5.22 17.95
CA VAL A 152 -2.44 -6.48 18.22
C VAL A 152 -1.47 -7.60 18.62
N GLN A 153 -0.28 -7.62 18.03
CA GLN A 153 0.74 -8.64 18.32
C GLN A 153 1.58 -8.33 19.57
N GLY A 154 1.50 -7.11 20.10
CA GLY A 154 2.39 -6.64 21.18
C GLY A 154 3.84 -6.44 20.72
N VAL A 155 4.06 -6.23 19.43
CA VAL A 155 5.39 -5.99 18.85
C VAL A 155 5.70 -4.51 18.84
N LYS A 156 6.92 -4.15 19.22
CA LYS A 156 7.38 -2.76 19.23
C LYS A 156 7.63 -2.25 17.83
N TYR A 157 7.47 -0.95 17.64
CA TYR A 157 7.89 -0.29 16.42
C TYR A 157 8.46 1.11 16.67
N GLU A 158 9.32 1.52 15.75
CA GLU A 158 9.86 2.87 15.60
C GLU A 158 9.47 3.40 14.23
N THR A 159 9.44 4.71 14.07
CA THR A 159 9.03 5.34 12.81
C THR A 159 9.78 6.64 12.58
N PHE A 160 9.96 7.02 11.32
CA PHE A 160 10.33 8.37 10.93
C PHE A 160 9.68 8.74 9.61
N ASP A 161 9.28 10.00 9.46
CA ASP A 161 8.82 10.53 8.18
C ASP A 161 10.02 10.75 7.26
N VAL A 162 9.97 10.15 6.07
CA VAL A 162 11.04 10.23 5.08
C VAL A 162 11.13 11.60 4.38
N TYR A 163 10.15 12.48 4.59
CA TYR A 163 10.05 13.79 3.92
C TYR A 163 11.38 14.56 3.92
N ASP A 164 12.01 14.69 5.10
CA ASP A 164 13.25 15.42 5.28
C ASP A 164 14.52 14.57 5.09
N PHE A 165 14.37 13.27 4.85
CA PHE A 165 15.46 12.29 4.86
C PHE A 165 15.62 11.55 3.53
N ARG A 166 15.26 12.18 2.40
CA ARG A 166 15.42 11.62 1.07
C ARG A 166 16.89 11.70 0.58
N GLY A 167 17.23 10.80 -0.37
CA GLY A 167 18.55 10.77 -0.99
C GLY A 167 19.67 10.49 0.02
N ASP A 168 20.72 11.31 0.00
CA ASP A 168 21.93 11.11 0.83
C ASP A 168 21.65 11.17 2.34
N LYS A 169 20.57 11.82 2.77
CA LYS A 169 20.20 11.91 4.17
C LYS A 169 19.61 10.60 4.74
N LEU A 170 19.10 9.73 3.86
CA LEU A 170 18.43 8.50 4.27
C LEU A 170 19.36 7.56 5.04
N GLY A 171 20.60 7.43 4.58
CA GLY A 171 21.58 6.52 5.17
C GLY A 171 21.84 6.80 6.66
N ALA A 172 22.19 8.05 6.99
CA ALA A 172 22.44 8.45 8.37
C ALA A 172 21.20 8.29 9.26
N LYS A 173 20.01 8.58 8.72
CA LYS A 173 18.74 8.43 9.44
C LYS A 173 18.45 6.97 9.76
N LEU A 174 18.55 6.06 8.79
CA LEU A 174 18.37 4.63 8.99
C LEU A 174 19.40 4.06 9.97
N GLU A 175 20.67 4.44 9.82
CA GLU A 175 21.75 3.95 10.68
C GLU A 175 21.55 4.34 12.14
N SER A 176 20.95 5.50 12.42
CA SER A 176 20.64 5.93 13.79
C SER A 176 19.69 4.98 14.53
N TYR A 177 18.78 4.29 13.81
CA TYR A 177 17.92 3.26 14.38
C TYR A 177 18.58 1.87 14.39
N LEU A 178 19.20 1.49 13.27
CA LEU A 178 19.76 0.16 13.07
C LEU A 178 20.94 -0.13 14.03
N SER A 179 21.77 0.89 14.31
CA SER A 179 22.91 0.78 15.23
C SER A 179 22.51 0.49 16.68
N THR A 180 21.23 0.67 17.04
CA THR A 180 20.71 0.28 18.36
C THR A 180 20.71 -1.23 18.59
N GLY A 181 20.81 -2.03 17.53
CA GLY A 181 20.75 -3.48 17.58
C GLY A 181 19.34 -4.06 17.86
N LYS A 182 18.29 -3.22 17.93
CA LYS A 182 16.92 -3.63 18.27
C LYS A 182 16.04 -3.90 17.05
N ILE A 183 16.40 -3.38 15.88
CA ILE A 183 15.55 -3.44 14.67
C ILE A 183 15.62 -4.83 14.04
N CYS A 184 14.50 -5.53 13.98
CA CYS A 184 14.35 -6.82 13.30
C CYS A 184 13.97 -6.67 11.83
N ALA A 185 13.13 -5.66 11.52
CA ALA A 185 12.65 -5.43 10.15
C ALA A 185 12.52 -3.93 9.83
N ILE A 186 12.68 -3.60 8.55
CA ILE A 186 12.42 -2.29 7.96
C ILE A 186 11.22 -2.44 7.03
N VAL A 187 10.23 -1.53 7.10
CA VAL A 187 9.00 -1.59 6.31
C VAL A 187 8.76 -0.29 5.57
N TYR A 188 8.44 -0.38 4.29
CA TYR A 188 7.96 0.72 3.45
C TYR A 188 7.20 0.17 2.26
N SER A 189 6.41 1.01 1.58
CA SER A 189 5.76 0.67 0.30
C SER A 189 6.38 1.43 -0.87
N ASN A 190 6.43 0.78 -2.06
CA ASN A 190 7.07 1.32 -3.25
C ASN A 190 6.30 0.92 -4.54
N PRO A 191 5.53 1.82 -5.19
CA PRO A 191 5.22 3.20 -4.79
C PRO A 191 4.54 3.31 -3.43
N ASN A 192 4.71 4.46 -2.78
CA ASN A 192 4.28 4.66 -1.41
C ASN A 192 2.77 4.97 -1.29
N ASN A 193 2.13 4.44 -0.29
CA ASN A 193 0.83 4.88 0.21
C ASN A 193 1.06 5.59 1.56
N PRO A 194 0.78 6.89 1.70
CA PRO A 194 -0.10 7.76 0.88
C PRO A 194 0.63 8.69 -0.10
N ALA A 195 1.94 8.87 0.04
CA ALA A 195 2.68 9.99 -0.56
C ALA A 195 3.01 9.82 -2.04
N TRP A 196 2.85 8.61 -2.57
CA TRP A 196 3.22 8.20 -3.92
C TRP A 196 4.71 8.32 -4.24
N ILE A 197 5.53 8.39 -3.19
CA ILE A 197 6.99 8.36 -3.33
C ILE A 197 7.39 7.02 -3.97
N CYS A 198 8.21 7.09 -5.03
CA CYS A 198 8.95 5.95 -5.54
C CYS A 198 10.38 6.06 -5.03
N MET A 199 10.89 5.02 -4.36
CA MET A 199 12.27 4.98 -3.90
C MET A 199 13.21 4.95 -5.10
N THR A 200 14.28 5.74 -5.06
CA THR A 200 15.31 5.72 -6.09
C THR A 200 16.24 4.51 -5.92
N GLU A 201 16.94 4.13 -6.98
CA GLU A 201 17.94 3.05 -6.92
C GLU A 201 18.99 3.30 -5.82
N GLN A 202 19.44 4.55 -5.66
CA GLN A 202 20.39 4.92 -4.62
C GLN A 202 19.81 4.74 -3.20
N GLU A 203 18.54 5.09 -3.00
CA GLU A 203 17.85 4.90 -1.71
C GLU A 203 17.66 3.41 -1.42
N LEU A 204 17.26 2.62 -2.42
CA LEU A 204 17.11 1.17 -2.31
C LEU A 204 18.45 0.49 -2.00
N GLN A 205 19.54 0.92 -2.65
CA GLN A 205 20.89 0.45 -2.37
C GLN A 205 21.31 0.79 -0.93
N THR A 206 21.00 1.99 -0.46
CA THR A 206 21.27 2.43 0.92
C THR A 206 20.52 1.55 1.92
N ILE A 207 19.22 1.33 1.70
CA ILE A 207 18.39 0.46 2.56
C ILE A 207 18.94 -0.96 2.57
N GLY A 208 19.22 -1.56 1.42
CA GLY A 208 19.70 -2.93 1.30
C GLY A 208 21.08 -3.13 1.93
N THR A 209 22.02 -2.18 1.70
CA THR A 209 23.34 -2.22 2.29
C THR A 209 23.29 -2.16 3.82
N LEU A 210 22.50 -1.24 4.37
CA LEU A 210 22.35 -1.10 5.83
C LEU A 210 21.58 -2.29 6.43
N ALA A 211 20.56 -2.80 5.75
CA ALA A 211 19.84 -4.01 6.18
C ALA A 211 20.80 -5.21 6.28
N THR A 212 21.68 -5.38 5.31
CA THR A 212 22.72 -6.43 5.34
C THR A 212 23.72 -6.19 6.49
N LYS A 213 24.23 -4.96 6.62
CA LYS A 213 25.22 -4.60 7.66
C LYS A 213 24.72 -4.86 9.08
N TYR A 214 23.45 -4.53 9.33
CA TYR A 214 22.83 -4.64 10.66
C TYR A 214 21.95 -5.88 10.81
N ASP A 215 21.95 -6.77 9.84
CA ASP A 215 21.15 -8.00 9.84
C ASP A 215 19.67 -7.74 10.13
N ALA A 216 19.07 -6.76 9.47
CA ALA A 216 17.64 -6.48 9.49
C ALA A 216 16.97 -7.03 8.23
N ILE A 217 15.70 -7.43 8.34
CA ILE A 217 14.92 -7.93 7.21
C ILE A 217 14.14 -6.77 6.59
N VAL A 218 14.20 -6.59 5.27
CA VAL A 218 13.43 -5.56 4.58
C VAL A 218 12.11 -6.15 4.10
N MET A 219 11.00 -5.57 4.53
CA MET A 219 9.66 -5.87 4.05
C MET A 219 9.26 -4.77 3.08
N GLU A 220 9.42 -5.01 1.79
CA GLU A 220 9.04 -4.08 0.73
C GLU A 220 7.61 -4.38 0.27
N ASP A 221 6.68 -3.46 0.58
CA ASP A 221 5.27 -3.60 0.20
C ASP A 221 5.05 -3.06 -1.22
N LEU A 222 4.91 -3.98 -2.16
CA LEU A 222 4.67 -3.73 -3.57
C LEU A 222 3.17 -3.81 -3.94
N ALA A 223 2.29 -3.38 -3.04
CA ALA A 223 0.84 -3.39 -3.28
C ALA A 223 0.43 -2.57 -4.51
N TYR A 224 1.20 -1.56 -4.87
CA TYR A 224 1.00 -0.70 -6.06
C TYR A 224 2.00 -1.03 -7.16
N PHE A 225 2.21 -2.30 -7.38
CA PHE A 225 3.17 -2.86 -8.33
C PHE A 225 3.03 -2.23 -9.72
N ALA A 226 4.17 -1.80 -10.30
CA ALA A 226 4.29 -1.17 -11.63
C ALA A 226 3.41 0.08 -11.86
N MET A 227 2.98 0.77 -10.79
CA MET A 227 2.17 1.98 -10.90
C MET A 227 2.99 3.29 -10.87
N ASP A 228 4.29 3.24 -11.07
CA ASP A 228 5.07 4.44 -11.45
C ASP A 228 4.89 4.69 -12.94
N PHE A 229 3.88 5.47 -13.29
CA PHE A 229 3.49 5.70 -14.68
C PHE A 229 4.44 6.61 -15.47
N ARG A 230 5.53 7.11 -14.86
CA ARG A 230 6.60 7.83 -15.58
C ARG A 230 7.34 6.96 -16.57
N GLN A 231 7.27 5.63 -16.40
CA GLN A 231 7.86 4.65 -17.28
C GLN A 231 6.95 3.40 -17.43
N ASP A 232 7.19 2.59 -18.46
CA ASP A 232 6.44 1.35 -18.64
C ASP A 232 7.16 0.18 -17.95
N LEU A 233 6.64 -0.24 -16.81
CA LEU A 233 7.16 -1.34 -16.00
C LEU A 233 6.40 -2.66 -16.26
N SER A 234 5.63 -2.76 -17.36
CA SER A 234 4.73 -3.89 -17.62
C SER A 234 5.13 -4.75 -18.82
N THR A 235 6.33 -4.56 -19.39
CA THR A 235 6.86 -5.43 -20.44
C THR A 235 7.63 -6.58 -19.77
N PRO A 236 7.17 -7.84 -19.94
CA PRO A 236 7.80 -8.95 -19.26
C PRO A 236 9.21 -9.24 -19.80
N PHE A 237 10.16 -9.49 -18.90
CA PHE A 237 11.56 -9.82 -19.17
C PHE A 237 12.38 -8.73 -19.90
N GLU A 238 11.87 -7.52 -19.96
CA GLU A 238 12.54 -6.37 -20.56
C GLU A 238 12.58 -5.19 -19.59
N ALA A 239 13.70 -4.45 -19.60
CA ALA A 239 13.81 -3.20 -18.84
C ALA A 239 12.91 -2.11 -19.46
N PRO A 240 12.42 -1.13 -18.66
CA PRO A 240 12.70 -0.97 -17.24
C PRO A 240 11.92 -1.93 -16.35
N TYR A 241 12.55 -2.36 -15.24
CA TYR A 241 11.93 -3.20 -14.23
C TYR A 241 11.43 -2.38 -13.04
N GLN A 242 10.49 -2.93 -12.25
CA GLN A 242 10.10 -2.35 -10.97
C GLN A 242 11.33 -2.25 -10.06
N PRO A 243 11.73 -1.03 -9.63
CA PRO A 243 12.83 -0.86 -8.69
C PRO A 243 12.54 -1.55 -7.36
N THR A 244 13.54 -2.23 -6.79
CA THR A 244 13.39 -3.03 -5.57
C THR A 244 14.68 -3.11 -4.77
N VAL A 245 14.54 -3.25 -3.45
CA VAL A 245 15.65 -3.52 -2.54
C VAL A 245 16.29 -4.89 -2.78
N ALA A 246 15.60 -5.82 -3.41
CA ALA A 246 16.07 -7.19 -3.66
C ALA A 246 17.35 -7.27 -4.51
N HIS A 247 17.70 -6.20 -5.23
CA HIS A 247 18.99 -6.11 -5.95
C HIS A 247 20.18 -5.81 -5.03
N TYR A 248 19.95 -5.41 -3.78
CA TYR A 248 21.00 -4.87 -2.88
C TYR A 248 21.18 -5.62 -1.57
N THR A 249 20.32 -6.59 -1.29
CA THR A 249 20.40 -7.45 -0.10
C THR A 249 19.70 -8.77 -0.33
N ASP A 250 20.11 -9.82 0.40
CA ASP A 250 19.37 -11.09 0.48
C ASP A 250 18.37 -11.13 1.66
N ASN A 251 18.38 -10.10 2.52
CA ASN A 251 17.49 -10.03 3.68
C ASN A 251 16.19 -9.32 3.31
N TYR A 252 15.39 -9.88 2.39
CA TYR A 252 14.15 -9.23 1.95
C TYR A 252 12.94 -10.18 1.87
N MET A 253 11.79 -9.55 2.00
CA MET A 253 10.45 -10.09 1.74
C MET A 253 9.70 -9.08 0.85
N LEU A 254 9.33 -9.47 -0.37
CA LEU A 254 8.52 -8.65 -1.28
C LEU A 254 7.05 -9.06 -1.12
N LEU A 255 6.18 -8.08 -0.85
CA LEU A 255 4.75 -8.33 -0.71
C LEU A 255 4.02 -7.91 -1.99
N ILE A 256 3.65 -8.86 -2.83
CA ILE A 256 2.98 -8.63 -4.11
C ILE A 256 1.48 -8.90 -3.94
N SER A 257 0.66 -7.89 -4.18
CA SER A 257 -0.80 -7.95 -4.00
C SER A 257 -1.56 -8.10 -5.30
N GLY A 258 -2.55 -8.97 -5.33
CA GLY A 258 -3.56 -8.99 -6.41
C GLY A 258 -4.51 -7.80 -6.38
N SER A 259 -4.52 -7.02 -5.29
CA SER A 259 -5.58 -6.04 -5.01
C SER A 259 -5.61 -4.84 -5.95
N LYS A 260 -4.43 -4.31 -6.38
CA LYS A 260 -4.37 -3.03 -7.10
C LYS A 260 -4.04 -3.20 -8.57
N ALA A 261 -2.91 -3.80 -8.91
CA ALA A 261 -2.50 -4.01 -10.30
C ALA A 261 -3.49 -4.88 -11.11
N PHE A 262 -4.23 -5.77 -10.44
CA PHE A 262 -5.16 -6.70 -11.09
C PHE A 262 -6.63 -6.48 -10.66
N SER A 263 -6.91 -5.44 -9.89
CA SER A 263 -8.26 -5.14 -9.35
C SER A 263 -8.93 -6.32 -8.61
N TYR A 264 -8.13 -7.14 -7.93
CA TYR A 264 -8.57 -8.40 -7.29
C TYR A 264 -8.70 -8.28 -5.76
N ALA A 265 -9.03 -7.09 -5.27
CA ALA A 265 -9.04 -6.76 -3.84
C ALA A 265 -10.07 -7.58 -3.02
N GLY A 266 -11.23 -7.91 -3.63
CA GLY A 266 -12.31 -8.65 -2.98
C GLY A 266 -11.92 -10.09 -2.63
N GLU A 267 -11.09 -10.72 -3.44
CA GLU A 267 -10.72 -12.13 -3.33
C GLU A 267 -9.61 -12.42 -2.32
N ARG A 268 -9.03 -11.39 -1.72
CA ARG A 268 -8.06 -11.50 -0.63
C ARG A 268 -6.87 -12.39 -1.00
N ILE A 269 -6.17 -12.07 -2.09
CA ILE A 269 -5.03 -12.85 -2.58
C ILE A 269 -3.79 -11.99 -2.81
N GLY A 270 -2.64 -12.52 -2.48
CA GLY A 270 -1.32 -11.99 -2.74
C GLY A 270 -0.25 -13.05 -2.52
N VAL A 271 1.00 -12.67 -2.69
CA VAL A 271 2.16 -13.54 -2.48
C VAL A 271 3.22 -12.77 -1.71
N VAL A 272 3.83 -13.40 -0.72
CA VAL A 272 5.07 -12.96 -0.09
C VAL A 272 6.22 -13.72 -0.75
N CYS A 273 7.12 -12.99 -1.40
CA CYS A 273 8.30 -13.54 -2.05
C CYS A 273 9.51 -13.31 -1.15
N ILE A 274 10.03 -14.38 -0.58
CA ILE A 274 11.17 -14.38 0.36
C ILE A 274 12.42 -14.79 -0.42
N SER A 275 13.53 -14.07 -0.27
CA SER A 275 14.78 -14.48 -0.92
C SER A 275 15.16 -15.91 -0.55
N ASP A 276 15.77 -16.65 -1.46
CA ASP A 276 16.17 -18.04 -1.22
C ASP A 276 17.08 -18.17 0.00
N LYS A 277 18.00 -17.23 0.16
CA LYS A 277 18.91 -17.22 1.31
C LYS A 277 18.19 -16.98 2.63
N LEU A 278 17.25 -16.05 2.69
CA LEU A 278 16.45 -15.82 3.89
C LEU A 278 15.48 -16.97 4.15
N PHE A 279 14.88 -17.54 3.11
CA PHE A 279 13.94 -18.65 3.24
C PHE A 279 14.57 -19.84 3.95
N HIS A 280 15.79 -20.23 3.55
CA HIS A 280 16.53 -21.36 4.12
C HIS A 280 17.35 -21.02 5.37
N ARG A 281 17.36 -19.76 5.79
CA ARG A 281 18.15 -19.33 6.93
C ARG A 281 17.58 -19.85 8.25
N HIS A 282 18.44 -20.48 9.05
CA HIS A 282 18.12 -20.86 10.42
C HIS A 282 18.51 -19.73 11.37
N PHE A 283 17.51 -19.18 12.04
CA PHE A 283 17.71 -18.26 13.17
C PHE A 283 17.65 -19.07 14.46
N PRO A 284 18.67 -19.01 15.33
CA PRO A 284 18.73 -19.88 16.52
C PRO A 284 17.47 -19.80 17.40
N ASP A 285 16.91 -18.61 17.61
CA ASP A 285 15.76 -18.43 18.48
C ASP A 285 14.48 -18.99 17.84
N LEU A 286 14.29 -18.84 16.52
CA LEU A 286 13.21 -19.51 15.79
C LEU A 286 13.39 -21.02 15.75
N ALA A 287 14.61 -21.51 15.48
CA ALA A 287 14.91 -22.94 15.43
C ALA A 287 14.63 -23.60 16.78
N ASN A 288 15.05 -22.99 17.89
CA ASN A 288 14.75 -23.49 19.22
C ASN A 288 13.26 -23.55 19.53
N ARG A 289 12.48 -22.56 19.04
CA ARG A 289 11.04 -22.48 19.29
C ARG A 289 10.22 -23.38 18.36
N TYR A 290 10.69 -23.60 17.12
CA TYR A 290 9.95 -24.28 16.06
C TYR A 290 10.70 -25.48 15.47
N GLU A 291 11.23 -26.34 16.34
CA GLU A 291 11.73 -27.67 15.97
C GLU A 291 12.85 -27.67 14.90
N GLY A 292 13.70 -26.64 14.90
CA GLY A 292 14.80 -26.53 13.96
C GLY A 292 14.44 -26.03 12.57
N LEU A 293 13.21 -25.56 12.35
CA LEU A 293 12.77 -25.08 11.03
C LEU A 293 13.50 -23.81 10.59
N PRO A 294 13.81 -23.68 9.28
CA PRO A 294 14.31 -22.44 8.71
C PRO A 294 13.23 -21.36 8.63
N PHE A 295 13.62 -20.12 8.46
CA PHE A 295 12.74 -18.92 8.47
C PHE A 295 11.51 -19.07 7.57
N GLY A 296 11.70 -19.48 6.32
CA GLY A 296 10.58 -19.60 5.35
C GLY A 296 9.56 -20.66 5.73
N LEU A 297 10.00 -21.78 6.33
CA LEU A 297 9.10 -22.81 6.82
C LEU A 297 8.40 -22.39 8.11
N VAL A 298 9.05 -21.65 9.01
CA VAL A 298 8.36 -21.05 10.17
C VAL A 298 7.28 -20.08 9.68
N PHE A 299 7.60 -19.20 8.73
CA PHE A 299 6.63 -18.27 8.15
C PHE A 299 5.40 -18.99 7.56
N SER A 300 5.63 -20.00 6.70
CA SER A 300 4.54 -20.66 5.96
C SER A 300 3.79 -21.68 6.80
N THR A 301 4.50 -22.60 7.49
CA THR A 301 3.89 -23.78 8.14
C THR A 301 3.58 -23.57 9.62
N ARG A 302 4.00 -22.46 10.22
CA ARG A 302 3.67 -22.11 11.61
C ARG A 302 2.82 -20.85 11.65
N MET A 303 3.32 -19.70 11.16
CA MET A 303 2.61 -18.42 11.27
C MET A 303 1.35 -18.39 10.39
N LEU A 304 1.48 -18.63 9.09
CA LEU A 304 0.32 -18.62 8.18
C LEU A 304 -0.65 -19.76 8.46
N TYR A 305 -0.14 -20.94 8.74
CA TYR A 305 -0.98 -22.08 9.07
C TYR A 305 -1.83 -21.84 10.32
N ALA A 306 -1.24 -21.28 11.37
CA ALA A 306 -1.97 -20.93 12.59
C ALA A 306 -3.03 -19.84 12.37
N LEU A 307 -2.83 -18.94 11.38
CA LEU A 307 -3.76 -17.85 11.09
C LEU A 307 -5.00 -18.31 10.30
N SER A 308 -4.85 -19.26 9.36
CA SER A 308 -5.95 -19.56 8.42
C SER A 308 -5.93 -20.99 7.87
N SER A 309 -5.00 -21.85 8.28
CA SER A 309 -4.86 -23.23 7.73
C SER A 309 -4.66 -23.28 6.21
N GLY A 310 -4.21 -22.20 5.62
CA GLY A 310 -3.99 -22.04 4.18
C GLY A 310 -4.65 -20.80 3.60
N THR A 311 -4.31 -20.48 2.37
CA THR A 311 -4.84 -19.33 1.63
C THR A 311 -6.05 -19.73 0.78
N SER A 312 -7.00 -18.83 0.56
CA SER A 312 -8.22 -19.08 -0.24
C SER A 312 -7.88 -19.85 -1.53
N HIS A 313 -8.45 -21.08 -1.67
CA HIS A 313 -8.00 -22.03 -2.69
C HIS A 313 -8.27 -21.54 -4.12
N SER A 314 -9.52 -21.15 -4.42
CA SER A 314 -9.91 -20.71 -5.77
C SER A 314 -9.22 -19.39 -6.18
N ALA A 315 -8.98 -18.48 -5.23
CA ALA A 315 -8.30 -17.22 -5.50
C ALA A 315 -6.82 -17.43 -5.92
N GLN A 316 -6.18 -18.52 -5.47
CA GLN A 316 -4.84 -18.86 -5.91
C GLN A 316 -4.79 -19.24 -7.40
N TYR A 317 -5.83 -19.90 -7.92
CA TYR A 317 -5.94 -20.19 -9.35
C TYR A 317 -6.09 -18.91 -10.19
N ALA A 318 -6.87 -17.94 -9.69
CA ALA A 318 -7.00 -16.64 -10.33
C ALA A 318 -5.66 -15.92 -10.43
N LEU A 319 -4.93 -15.79 -9.32
CA LEU A 319 -3.66 -15.06 -9.31
C LEU A 319 -2.58 -15.80 -10.13
N ALA A 320 -2.58 -17.12 -10.14
CA ALA A 320 -1.69 -17.91 -11.01
C ALA A 320 -1.95 -17.64 -12.49
N ALA A 321 -3.22 -17.56 -12.91
CA ALA A 321 -3.60 -17.25 -14.28
C ALA A 321 -3.23 -15.82 -14.67
N LEU A 322 -3.43 -14.85 -13.78
CA LEU A 322 -3.05 -13.44 -13.97
C LEU A 322 -1.54 -13.31 -14.17
N PHE A 323 -0.72 -13.91 -13.30
CA PHE A 323 0.73 -13.89 -13.42
C PHE A 323 1.21 -14.55 -14.70
N ARG A 324 0.64 -15.71 -15.05
CA ARG A 324 0.98 -16.41 -16.29
C ARG A 324 0.68 -15.54 -17.50
N ALA A 325 -0.56 -15.04 -17.63
CA ALA A 325 -0.96 -14.22 -18.77
C ALA A 325 -0.12 -12.94 -18.89
N ALA A 326 0.24 -12.32 -17.76
CA ALA A 326 1.14 -11.16 -17.76
C ALA A 326 2.54 -11.53 -18.25
N CYS A 327 3.11 -12.64 -17.77
CA CYS A 327 4.43 -13.12 -18.19
C CYS A 327 4.47 -13.60 -19.65
N ASP A 328 3.36 -14.10 -20.19
CA ASP A 328 3.24 -14.55 -21.59
C ASP A 328 2.97 -13.38 -22.55
N GLY A 329 2.76 -12.16 -22.02
CA GLY A 329 2.41 -10.98 -22.81
C GLY A 329 0.95 -10.97 -23.30
N GLU A 330 0.14 -11.89 -22.81
CA GLU A 330 -1.30 -12.01 -23.16
C GLU A 330 -2.16 -10.98 -22.42
N TYR A 331 -1.70 -10.47 -21.29
CA TYR A 331 -2.38 -9.49 -20.47
C TYR A 331 -1.44 -8.36 -20.00
N ARG A 332 -1.65 -7.17 -20.54
CA ARG A 332 -0.94 -5.96 -20.13
C ARG A 332 -1.74 -5.22 -19.07
N PHE A 333 -1.53 -5.56 -17.80
CA PHE A 333 -2.26 -4.96 -16.68
C PHE A 333 -2.10 -3.42 -16.59
N ARG A 334 -1.01 -2.85 -17.12
CA ARG A 334 -0.80 -1.40 -17.18
C ARG A 334 -1.88 -0.70 -18.01
N ASP A 335 -2.37 -1.33 -19.07
CA ASP A 335 -3.39 -0.71 -19.93
C ASP A 335 -4.70 -0.45 -19.18
N ASP A 336 -5.02 -1.29 -18.19
CA ASP A 336 -6.17 -1.06 -17.31
C ASP A 336 -5.86 0.03 -16.28
N ILE A 337 -4.74 -0.08 -15.56
CA ILE A 337 -4.44 0.75 -14.38
C ILE A 337 -3.90 2.14 -14.69
N LYS A 338 -3.44 2.44 -15.91
CA LYS A 338 -2.93 3.76 -16.31
C LYS A 338 -3.93 4.90 -16.08
N VAL A 339 -5.21 4.60 -16.09
CA VAL A 339 -6.28 5.56 -15.81
C VAL A 339 -6.14 6.21 -14.42
N TYR A 340 -5.53 5.53 -13.46
CA TYR A 340 -5.26 6.13 -12.16
C TYR A 340 -4.25 7.28 -12.24
N GLY A 341 -3.23 7.17 -13.10
CA GLY A 341 -2.30 8.25 -13.38
C GLY A 341 -2.97 9.42 -14.09
N GLU A 342 -3.79 9.14 -15.10
CA GLU A 342 -4.55 10.15 -15.85
C GLU A 342 -5.51 10.92 -14.93
N ARG A 343 -6.20 10.22 -14.03
CA ARG A 343 -7.06 10.82 -13.01
C ARG A 343 -6.26 11.69 -12.04
N ALA A 344 -5.13 11.20 -11.53
CA ALA A 344 -4.27 11.95 -10.63
C ALA A 344 -3.80 13.27 -11.25
N HIS A 345 -3.40 13.24 -12.53
CA HIS A 345 -2.96 14.42 -13.26
C HIS A 345 -4.05 15.49 -13.28
N LYS A 346 -5.25 15.14 -13.77
CA LYS A 346 -6.40 16.06 -13.85
C LYS A 346 -6.78 16.61 -12.48
N LEU A 347 -6.84 15.75 -11.45
CA LEU A 347 -7.22 16.18 -10.10
C LEU A 347 -6.19 17.14 -9.49
N LYS A 348 -4.89 16.87 -9.65
CA LYS A 348 -3.82 17.76 -9.19
C LYS A 348 -3.94 19.14 -9.84
N GLU A 349 -4.23 19.21 -11.14
CA GLU A 349 -4.43 20.48 -11.83
C GLU A 349 -5.62 21.26 -11.27
N ILE A 350 -6.76 20.59 -10.98
CA ILE A 350 -7.93 21.23 -10.39
C ILE A 350 -7.58 21.81 -9.01
N PHE A 351 -7.03 21.00 -8.12
CA PHE A 351 -6.68 21.46 -6.78
C PHE A 351 -5.66 22.63 -6.83
N CYS A 352 -4.60 22.51 -7.64
CA CYS A 352 -3.56 23.54 -7.72
C CYS A 352 -4.09 24.88 -8.30
N ARG A 353 -5.06 24.86 -9.22
CA ARG A 353 -5.73 26.08 -9.70
C ARG A 353 -6.45 26.86 -8.60
N HIS A 354 -6.86 26.16 -7.54
CA HIS A 354 -7.63 26.72 -6.43
C HIS A 354 -6.79 26.85 -5.14
N ASN A 355 -5.51 27.19 -5.27
CA ASN A 355 -4.56 27.50 -4.19
C ASN A 355 -4.17 26.30 -3.30
N PHE A 356 -4.54 25.07 -3.63
CA PHE A 356 -3.96 23.90 -2.97
C PHE A 356 -2.54 23.67 -3.47
N TYR A 357 -1.73 23.03 -2.65
CA TYR A 357 -0.40 22.57 -3.03
C TYR A 357 -0.26 21.05 -2.80
N ILE A 358 0.66 20.43 -3.53
CA ILE A 358 0.99 19.01 -3.34
C ILE A 358 1.99 18.92 -2.19
N VAL A 359 1.67 18.18 -1.13
CA VAL A 359 2.50 18.10 0.09
C VAL A 359 3.80 17.36 -0.19
N TYR A 360 3.70 16.14 -0.74
CA TYR A 360 4.85 15.39 -1.24
C TYR A 360 4.94 15.62 -2.75
N ASP A 361 5.58 16.70 -3.16
CA ASP A 361 5.57 17.17 -4.55
C ASP A 361 6.72 16.63 -5.40
N LYS A 362 7.76 16.08 -4.77
CA LYS A 362 9.00 15.66 -5.43
C LYS A 362 9.50 14.29 -5.02
N VAL A 363 10.18 13.65 -5.94
CA VAL A 363 11.12 12.55 -5.70
C VAL A 363 12.51 13.10 -5.98
N LEU A 364 13.22 13.54 -4.94
CA LEU A 364 14.45 14.34 -5.00
C LEU A 364 14.20 15.65 -5.79
N ASP A 365 14.82 15.78 -6.95
CA ASP A 365 14.73 16.95 -7.85
C ASP A 365 13.63 16.84 -8.91
N LYS A 366 12.95 15.67 -8.99
CA LYS A 366 11.92 15.42 -10.00
C LYS A 366 10.51 15.55 -9.42
N PRO A 367 9.52 15.98 -10.20
CA PRO A 367 8.13 15.95 -9.77
C PRO A 367 7.69 14.55 -9.34
N ILE A 368 6.77 14.51 -8.37
CA ILE A 368 6.14 13.26 -7.95
C ILE A 368 5.36 12.64 -9.12
N ALA A 369 5.38 11.33 -9.24
CA ALA A 369 4.59 10.61 -10.25
C ALA A 369 3.08 10.83 -10.04
N ASP A 370 2.32 10.75 -11.12
CA ASP A 370 0.87 10.59 -11.06
C ASP A 370 0.53 9.12 -10.79
N GLY A 371 -0.53 8.86 -10.01
CA GLY A 371 -0.87 7.48 -9.70
C GLY A 371 -2.14 7.29 -8.86
N PHE A 372 -2.17 6.25 -8.05
CA PHE A 372 -3.34 5.86 -7.28
C PHE A 372 -3.67 6.84 -6.13
N TYR A 373 -2.63 7.51 -5.61
CA TYR A 373 -2.74 8.56 -4.59
C TYR A 373 -1.91 9.78 -4.95
N PHE A 374 -2.30 10.88 -4.35
CA PHE A 374 -1.46 12.07 -4.18
C PHE A 374 -1.85 12.78 -2.87
N THR A 375 -1.11 13.80 -2.51
CA THR A 375 -1.31 14.51 -1.24
C THR A 375 -1.53 15.98 -1.48
N ILE A 376 -2.52 16.57 -0.81
CA ILE A 376 -2.84 17.99 -0.90
C ILE A 376 -2.75 18.67 0.45
N GLY A 377 -2.33 19.93 0.44
CA GLY A 377 -2.43 20.86 1.54
C GLY A 377 -3.07 22.16 1.10
N TYR A 378 -3.51 22.96 2.08
CA TYR A 378 -4.01 24.31 1.83
C TYR A 378 -3.30 25.29 2.76
N PRO A 379 -2.82 26.46 2.27
CA PRO A 379 -2.05 27.38 3.09
C PRO A 379 -2.80 27.78 4.38
N GLY A 380 -2.15 27.64 5.52
CA GLY A 380 -2.67 28.06 6.84
C GLY A 380 -3.79 27.19 7.42
N MET A 381 -4.06 26.01 6.83
CA MET A 381 -4.95 24.99 7.41
C MET A 381 -4.16 23.78 7.87
N THR A 382 -4.49 23.28 9.05
CA THR A 382 -4.06 21.95 9.50
C THR A 382 -4.79 20.85 8.76
N SER A 383 -4.28 19.61 8.82
CA SER A 383 -4.93 18.44 8.20
C SER A 383 -6.38 18.28 8.63
N GLY A 384 -6.65 18.42 9.94
CA GLY A 384 -8.01 18.26 10.50
C GLY A 384 -8.98 19.36 10.06
N GLU A 385 -8.51 20.61 10.02
CA GLU A 385 -9.31 21.75 9.54
C GLU A 385 -9.63 21.58 8.05
N LEU A 386 -8.63 21.24 7.23
CA LEU A 386 -8.81 21.05 5.81
C LEU A 386 -9.77 19.90 5.50
N ALA A 387 -9.59 18.76 6.19
CA ALA A 387 -10.44 17.61 5.99
C ALA A 387 -11.91 17.91 6.36
N ARG A 388 -12.15 18.59 7.49
CA ARG A 388 -13.49 18.97 7.92
C ARG A 388 -14.10 20.01 6.98
N GLU A 389 -13.34 21.04 6.59
CA GLU A 389 -13.85 22.09 5.69
C GLU A 389 -14.24 21.49 4.34
N LEU A 390 -13.44 20.60 3.74
CA LEU A 390 -13.76 19.95 2.47
C LEU A 390 -15.07 19.14 2.53
N MET A 391 -15.45 18.59 3.69
CA MET A 391 -16.72 17.89 3.85
C MET A 391 -17.93 18.79 3.54
N TYR A 392 -17.86 20.09 3.83
CA TYR A 392 -18.92 21.05 3.49
C TYR A 392 -19.05 21.29 1.98
N TYR A 393 -17.98 20.98 1.24
CA TYR A 393 -17.95 21.05 -0.22
C TYR A 393 -18.21 19.70 -0.90
N GLY A 394 -18.57 18.68 -0.11
CA GLY A 394 -18.87 17.34 -0.63
C GLY A 394 -17.63 16.62 -1.17
N VAL A 395 -16.46 16.86 -0.56
CA VAL A 395 -15.21 16.16 -0.86
C VAL A 395 -14.71 15.49 0.41
N SER A 396 -14.38 14.21 0.34
CA SER A 396 -13.84 13.44 1.47
C SER A 396 -12.45 12.90 1.17
N ALA A 397 -11.53 13.09 2.12
CA ALA A 397 -10.15 12.61 2.08
C ALA A 397 -9.68 12.30 3.49
N ILE A 398 -8.50 11.70 3.67
CA ILE A 398 -7.98 11.37 5.00
C ILE A 398 -6.75 12.20 5.35
N CYS A 399 -6.62 12.52 6.64
CA CYS A 399 -5.49 13.29 7.13
C CYS A 399 -4.18 12.51 7.08
N LEU A 400 -3.10 13.14 6.62
CA LEU A 400 -1.77 12.54 6.50
C LEU A 400 -1.22 12.09 7.84
N ILE A 401 -1.52 12.77 8.92
CA ILE A 401 -1.07 12.41 10.27
C ILE A 401 -1.48 10.98 10.66
N THR A 402 -2.62 10.47 10.15
CA THR A 402 -3.05 9.09 10.40
C THR A 402 -2.15 8.05 9.76
N THR A 403 -1.30 8.45 8.82
CA THR A 403 -0.37 7.59 8.10
C THR A 403 1.06 7.64 8.64
N GLY A 404 1.29 8.42 9.71
CA GLY A 404 2.61 8.65 10.30
C GLY A 404 3.40 9.78 9.65
N SER A 405 2.77 10.54 8.74
CA SER A 405 3.35 11.78 8.22
C SER A 405 3.45 12.85 9.31
N HIS A 406 4.54 13.61 9.28
CA HIS A 406 4.70 14.83 10.07
C HIS A 406 4.28 16.08 9.31
N GLN A 407 3.83 15.91 8.05
CA GLN A 407 3.38 17.00 7.21
C GLN A 407 1.87 17.20 7.37
N GLU A 408 1.44 18.46 7.35
CA GLU A 408 0.02 18.80 7.28
C GLU A 408 -0.51 18.57 5.88
N GLY A 409 -1.72 18.04 5.77
CA GLY A 409 -2.40 17.79 4.50
C GLY A 409 -3.23 16.51 4.49
N LEU A 410 -3.71 16.17 3.32
CA LEU A 410 -4.63 15.05 3.09
C LEU A 410 -4.09 14.10 2.02
N ARG A 411 -4.39 12.82 2.16
CA ARG A 411 -4.27 11.82 1.09
C ARG A 411 -5.54 11.83 0.25
N VAL A 412 -5.38 11.96 -1.05
CA VAL A 412 -6.42 11.87 -2.07
C VAL A 412 -6.24 10.56 -2.84
N CYS A 413 -7.32 9.77 -2.95
CA CYS A 413 -7.39 8.58 -3.78
C CYS A 413 -8.09 8.88 -5.10
N THR A 414 -7.53 8.38 -6.21
CA THR A 414 -8.02 8.65 -7.58
C THR A 414 -8.96 7.58 -8.11
N SER A 415 -9.13 6.47 -7.39
CA SER A 415 -9.65 5.22 -7.95
C SER A 415 -11.14 5.26 -8.35
N PHE A 416 -11.97 6.03 -7.65
CA PHE A 416 -13.41 6.11 -7.86
C PHE A 416 -13.91 7.36 -8.57
N ILE A 417 -13.00 8.18 -9.10
CA ILE A 417 -13.39 9.42 -9.78
C ILE A 417 -14.03 9.10 -11.12
N GLU A 418 -15.21 9.65 -11.33
CA GLU A 418 -15.97 9.58 -12.57
C GLU A 418 -15.85 10.88 -13.37
N ASP A 419 -16.05 10.81 -14.69
CA ASP A 419 -15.80 11.96 -15.57
C ASP A 419 -16.63 13.20 -15.22
N HIS A 420 -17.89 13.02 -14.82
CA HIS A 420 -18.77 14.14 -14.42
C HIS A 420 -18.30 14.84 -13.12
N GLN A 421 -17.50 14.17 -12.30
CA GLN A 421 -17.04 14.71 -11.02
C GLN A 421 -15.90 15.72 -11.18
N TYR A 422 -15.23 15.79 -12.33
CA TYR A 422 -14.19 16.81 -12.55
C TYR A 422 -14.79 18.21 -12.56
N ASP A 423 -15.86 18.42 -13.29
CA ASP A 423 -16.53 19.72 -13.35
C ASP A 423 -17.12 20.09 -11.99
N GLN A 424 -17.73 19.13 -11.30
CA GLN A 424 -18.22 19.34 -9.93
C GLN A 424 -17.09 19.73 -8.96
N LEU A 425 -15.94 19.07 -9.05
CA LEU A 425 -14.78 19.39 -8.21
C LEU A 425 -14.26 20.80 -8.51
N GLU A 426 -14.14 21.16 -9.78
CA GLU A 426 -13.70 22.49 -10.22
C GLU A 426 -14.59 23.58 -9.61
N GLU A 427 -15.92 23.46 -9.75
CA GLU A 427 -16.88 24.42 -9.18
C GLU A 427 -16.79 24.52 -7.65
N ARG A 428 -16.68 23.38 -6.98
CA ARG A 428 -16.59 23.31 -5.51
C ARG A 428 -15.31 23.91 -4.98
N MET A 429 -14.18 23.65 -5.63
CA MET A 429 -12.87 24.20 -5.22
C MET A 429 -12.78 25.70 -5.54
N ALA A 430 -13.45 26.19 -6.57
CA ALA A 430 -13.58 27.63 -6.81
C ALA A 430 -14.30 28.33 -5.65
N ILE A 431 -15.44 27.79 -5.20
CA ILE A 431 -16.19 28.30 -4.03
C ILE A 431 -15.34 28.19 -2.75
N PHE A 432 -14.63 27.05 -2.60
CA PHE A 432 -13.73 26.84 -1.46
C PHE A 432 -12.66 27.94 -1.39
N ALA A 433 -11.97 28.19 -2.49
CA ALA A 433 -10.90 29.19 -2.54
C ALA A 433 -11.41 30.63 -2.28
N GLU A 434 -12.61 30.98 -2.78
CA GLU A 434 -13.23 32.28 -2.50
C GLU A 434 -13.62 32.45 -1.03
N ASN A 435 -14.09 31.36 -0.38
CA ASN A 435 -14.48 31.38 1.02
C ASN A 435 -13.26 31.31 1.97
N ASN A 436 -12.11 30.85 1.49
CA ASN A 436 -10.86 30.72 2.23
C ASN A 436 -9.71 31.47 1.51
N PRO A 437 -9.79 32.81 1.36
CA PRO A 437 -8.77 33.58 0.65
C PRO A 437 -7.43 33.51 1.39
N ARG A 438 -6.30 33.45 0.61
CA ARG A 438 -4.92 33.33 1.11
C ARG A 438 -4.00 34.32 0.39
#